data_b9834a456a573efcce8e27d61b09215a
#
_entry.id   b9834a456a573efcce8e27d61b09215a
#
_cell.length_a   1.000
_cell.length_b   1.000
_cell.length_c   1.000
_cell.angle_alpha   90.00
_cell.angle_beta   90.00
_cell.angle_gamma   90.00
#
_symmetry.space_group_name_H-M   'P 1'
#
loop_
_entity.id
_entity.type
_entity.pdbx_description
1 polymer ?
#
loop_
_entity_poly.entity_id
_entity_poly.type
_entity_poly.pdbx_seq_one_letter_code
_entity_poly.pdbx_strand_id
1 'polypeptide(L)'
;MARLLLCVPLLALWVSCFAQSAQPDTAREKRWADEITPAILLGDPLYLALKSGHKFLALHTPNPKARAGVIVVHGMGVHPDWNLINVLRTQLSEQGYATLSVQMPLLAADAKADAYPALFPQASERLQAAIDFMREKGHRKVAIVSHSMGARMVNHYLVSGGAGGIDAWASVGISSGVYLQPETFKAPVLDIYGEKDFPVVLQNAATRADAIKRVRGSGQMSVAGADHYFNGSETELVRHVKRFLDNATR
;
A
#
# COMPACT_ATOMS: atom_id res chain seq x y z
N MET A 1 -73.89 24.66 -17.94
CA MET A 1 -72.46 25.06 -18.00
C MET A 1 -71.62 24.07 -17.20
N ALA A 2 -71.01 23.07 -17.87
CA ALA A 2 -70.18 22.09 -17.24
C ALA A 2 -68.72 22.51 -17.36
N ARG A 3 -68.01 22.68 -16.23
CA ARG A 3 -66.54 22.97 -16.19
C ARG A 3 -65.78 21.65 -16.20
N LEU A 4 -65.04 21.38 -17.27
CA LEU A 4 -64.09 20.28 -17.40
C LEU A 4 -62.83 20.64 -16.64
N LEU A 5 -62.47 19.93 -15.56
CA LEU A 5 -61.20 20.01 -14.88
C LEU A 5 -60.21 19.09 -15.61
N LEU A 6 -59.21 19.69 -16.27
CA LEU A 6 -58.07 18.94 -16.80
C LEU A 6 -57.08 18.66 -15.65
N CYS A 7 -56.97 17.39 -15.27
CA CYS A 7 -55.88 16.91 -14.44
C CYS A 7 -54.62 16.67 -15.32
N VAL A 8 -53.57 17.46 -15.14
CA VAL A 8 -52.27 17.24 -15.74
C VAL A 8 -51.46 16.35 -14.78
N PRO A 9 -51.00 15.16 -15.18
CA PRO A 9 -50.15 14.34 -14.33
C PRO A 9 -48.74 14.94 -14.29
N LEU A 10 -48.27 15.29 -13.10
CA LEU A 10 -46.87 15.64 -12.84
C LEU A 10 -46.03 14.38 -12.95
N LEU A 11 -45.30 14.21 -14.05
CA LEU A 11 -44.24 13.19 -14.13
C LEU A 11 -43.06 13.65 -13.27
N ALA A 12 -42.88 13.04 -12.11
CA ALA A 12 -41.68 13.21 -11.29
C ALA A 12 -40.54 12.46 -11.94
N LEU A 13 -39.61 13.18 -12.58
CA LEU A 13 -38.33 12.66 -13.07
C LEU A 13 -37.44 12.35 -11.85
N TRP A 14 -37.33 11.06 -11.52
CA TRP A 14 -36.34 10.55 -10.57
C TRP A 14 -34.98 10.62 -11.26
N VAL A 15 -34.19 11.67 -10.98
CA VAL A 15 -32.78 11.70 -11.33
C VAL A 15 -32.07 10.78 -10.34
N SER A 16 -31.81 9.55 -10.74
CA SER A 16 -30.94 8.63 -10.00
C SER A 16 -29.51 9.19 -10.10
N CYS A 17 -29.10 9.90 -9.06
CA CYS A 17 -27.69 10.30 -8.90
C CYS A 17 -26.90 9.03 -8.57
N PHE A 18 -26.43 8.30 -9.58
CA PHE A 18 -25.44 7.26 -9.39
C PHE A 18 -24.18 7.97 -8.91
N ALA A 19 -23.84 7.80 -7.63
CA ALA A 19 -22.53 8.14 -7.12
C ALA A 19 -21.52 7.33 -7.95
N GLN A 20 -20.84 8.00 -8.88
CA GLN A 20 -19.82 7.38 -9.72
C GLN A 20 -18.70 6.94 -8.77
N SER A 21 -18.53 5.64 -8.58
CA SER A 21 -17.44 5.10 -7.77
C SER A 21 -16.13 5.65 -8.34
N ALA A 22 -15.27 6.20 -7.48
CA ALA A 22 -14.00 6.73 -7.91
C ALA A 22 -13.23 5.64 -8.67
N GLN A 23 -12.90 5.93 -9.93
CA GLN A 23 -12.15 5.01 -10.79
C GLN A 23 -10.66 5.36 -10.75
N PRO A 24 -9.77 4.37 -10.86
CA PRO A 24 -8.34 4.63 -10.93
C PRO A 24 -7.98 5.45 -12.17
N ASP A 25 -7.08 6.41 -12.02
CA ASP A 25 -6.48 7.17 -13.12
C ASP A 25 -5.36 6.36 -13.77
N THR A 26 -5.75 5.40 -14.61
CA THR A 26 -4.82 4.53 -15.33
C THR A 26 -3.95 5.29 -16.34
N ALA A 27 -4.42 6.43 -16.83
CA ALA A 27 -3.63 7.29 -17.72
C ALA A 27 -2.47 7.94 -16.95
N ARG A 28 -2.70 8.36 -15.71
CA ARG A 28 -1.66 8.88 -14.82
C ARG A 28 -0.64 7.79 -14.46
N GLU A 29 -1.11 6.59 -14.15
CA GLU A 29 -0.23 5.44 -13.89
C GLU A 29 0.67 5.15 -15.10
N LYS A 30 0.09 5.18 -16.32
CA LYS A 30 0.85 4.96 -17.54
C LYS A 30 1.89 6.07 -17.79
N ARG A 31 1.52 7.34 -17.62
CA ARG A 31 2.48 8.45 -17.76
C ARG A 31 3.67 8.28 -16.83
N TRP A 32 3.44 7.93 -15.58
CA TRP A 32 4.53 7.67 -14.63
C TRP A 32 5.36 6.45 -15.00
N ALA A 33 4.73 5.36 -15.45
CA ALA A 33 5.47 4.20 -15.92
C ALA A 33 6.40 4.55 -17.10
N ASP A 34 5.90 5.32 -18.07
CA ASP A 34 6.68 5.77 -19.22
C ASP A 34 7.84 6.70 -18.79
N GLU A 35 7.62 7.57 -17.80
CA GLU A 35 8.61 8.52 -17.30
C GLU A 35 9.72 7.85 -16.48
N ILE A 36 9.36 6.97 -15.53
CA ILE A 36 10.34 6.41 -14.61
C ILE A 36 11.09 5.21 -15.16
N THR A 37 10.46 4.40 -16.04
CA THR A 37 11.06 3.16 -16.54
C THR A 37 12.44 3.36 -17.17
N PRO A 38 12.70 4.38 -18.00
CA PRO A 38 14.02 4.60 -18.60
C PRO A 38 15.11 5.03 -17.59
N ALA A 39 14.70 5.50 -16.42
CA ALA A 39 15.61 6.01 -15.37
C ALA A 39 15.91 4.97 -14.27
N ILE A 40 15.35 3.77 -14.34
CA ILE A 40 15.58 2.72 -13.34
C ILE A 40 17.01 2.20 -13.45
N LEU A 41 17.79 2.40 -12.39
CA LEU A 41 19.19 1.97 -12.30
C LEU A 41 19.37 0.59 -11.65
N LEU A 42 18.44 0.18 -10.79
CA LEU A 42 18.48 -1.10 -10.08
C LEU A 42 17.14 -1.82 -10.19
N GLY A 43 17.19 -3.07 -10.63
CA GLY A 43 16.00 -3.90 -10.86
C GLY A 43 15.41 -3.73 -12.26
N ASP A 44 14.53 -4.65 -12.61
CA ASP A 44 13.91 -4.76 -13.93
C ASP A 44 12.45 -4.27 -13.88
N PRO A 45 12.06 -3.29 -14.69
CA PRO A 45 10.65 -2.96 -14.89
C PRO A 45 9.90 -4.11 -15.55
N LEU A 46 8.75 -4.46 -14.99
CA LEU A 46 7.86 -5.47 -15.55
C LEU A 46 6.39 -5.08 -15.31
N TYR A 47 5.48 -5.77 -15.97
CA TYR A 47 4.06 -5.53 -15.80
C TYR A 47 3.37 -6.77 -15.25
N LEU A 48 2.74 -6.64 -14.08
CA LEU A 48 1.85 -7.64 -13.53
C LEU A 48 0.44 -7.44 -14.07
N ALA A 49 -0.31 -8.53 -14.27
CA ALA A 49 -1.67 -8.49 -14.79
C ALA A 49 -2.69 -8.83 -13.69
N LEU A 50 -3.79 -8.07 -13.65
CA LEU A 50 -4.98 -8.41 -12.89
C LEU A 50 -5.86 -9.39 -13.67
N LYS A 51 -6.80 -10.04 -12.99
CA LYS A 51 -7.79 -10.93 -13.64
C LYS A 51 -8.63 -10.21 -14.71
N SER A 52 -8.82 -8.90 -14.57
CA SER A 52 -9.48 -8.03 -15.56
C SER A 52 -8.68 -7.82 -16.85
N GLY A 53 -7.40 -8.26 -16.90
CA GLY A 53 -6.47 -7.98 -17.99
C GLY A 53 -5.72 -6.65 -17.85
N HIS A 54 -6.11 -5.78 -16.89
CA HIS A 54 -5.35 -4.56 -16.62
C HIS A 54 -3.93 -4.89 -16.14
N LYS A 55 -2.93 -4.19 -16.69
CA LYS A 55 -1.51 -4.35 -16.34
C LYS A 55 -1.01 -3.13 -15.59
N PHE A 56 -0.20 -3.35 -14.55
CA PHE A 56 0.41 -2.29 -13.76
C PHE A 56 1.91 -2.52 -13.58
N LEU A 57 2.65 -1.42 -13.50
CA LEU A 57 4.11 -1.45 -13.36
C LEU A 57 4.53 -2.07 -12.02
N ALA A 58 5.56 -2.90 -12.07
CA ALA A 58 6.33 -3.34 -10.92
C ALA A 58 7.83 -3.28 -11.23
N LEU A 59 8.64 -3.00 -10.22
CA LEU A 59 10.10 -2.96 -10.31
C LEU A 59 10.64 -4.11 -9.48
N HIS A 60 11.19 -5.12 -10.15
CA HIS A 60 11.69 -6.33 -9.52
C HIS A 60 13.21 -6.34 -9.46
N THR A 61 13.76 -6.47 -8.27
CA THR A 61 15.20 -6.72 -8.09
C THR A 61 15.37 -8.16 -7.59
N PRO A 62 15.75 -9.09 -8.48
CA PRO A 62 15.84 -10.50 -8.14
C PRO A 62 17.04 -10.78 -7.23
N ASN A 63 16.85 -11.70 -6.30
CA ASN A 63 17.93 -12.29 -5.54
C ASN A 63 17.58 -13.77 -5.23
N PRO A 64 18.09 -14.73 -5.99
CA PRO A 64 17.75 -16.15 -5.80
C PRO A 64 18.23 -16.72 -4.47
N LYS A 65 19.15 -16.02 -3.79
CA LYS A 65 19.64 -16.41 -2.45
C LYS A 65 18.91 -15.66 -1.34
N ALA A 66 17.91 -14.83 -1.69
CA ALA A 66 17.19 -14.05 -0.71
C ALA A 66 16.44 -14.95 0.29
N ARG A 67 16.50 -14.58 1.54
CA ARG A 67 15.76 -15.21 2.64
C ARG A 67 14.25 -15.04 2.47
N ALA A 68 13.82 -13.91 1.94
CA ALA A 68 12.42 -13.57 1.66
C ALA A 68 12.31 -12.65 0.45
N GLY A 69 11.15 -12.67 -0.19
CA GLY A 69 10.70 -11.63 -1.10
C GLY A 69 10.03 -10.50 -0.33
N VAL A 70 10.37 -9.26 -0.67
CA VAL A 70 9.82 -8.06 -0.03
C VAL A 70 9.08 -7.22 -1.05
N ILE A 71 7.78 -7.08 -0.86
CA ILE A 71 6.93 -6.20 -1.67
C ILE A 71 6.96 -4.81 -1.04
N VAL A 72 7.29 -3.78 -1.83
CA VAL A 72 7.33 -2.39 -1.38
C VAL A 72 6.14 -1.64 -1.98
N VAL A 73 5.37 -0.98 -1.11
CA VAL A 73 4.07 -0.37 -1.43
C VAL A 73 4.10 1.11 -1.12
N HIS A 74 3.95 1.93 -2.16
CA HIS A 74 4.01 3.39 -2.05
C HIS A 74 2.73 4.01 -1.45
N GLY A 75 2.83 5.28 -1.04
CA GLY A 75 1.74 6.09 -0.51
C GLY A 75 0.84 6.70 -1.59
N MET A 76 0.00 7.65 -1.16
CA MET A 76 -0.93 8.37 -2.01
C MET A 76 -0.19 9.23 -3.04
N GLY A 77 -0.64 9.16 -4.29
CA GLY A 77 -0.26 10.14 -5.31
C GLY A 77 1.18 10.03 -5.81
N VAL A 78 1.92 8.94 -5.51
CA VAL A 78 3.30 8.68 -5.93
C VAL A 78 3.44 7.36 -6.68
N HIS A 79 4.64 6.94 -7.03
CA HIS A 79 4.93 5.81 -7.91
C HIS A 79 5.96 4.83 -7.29
N PRO A 80 6.20 3.62 -7.89
CA PRO A 80 7.05 2.57 -7.30
C PRO A 80 8.53 2.92 -7.12
N ASP A 81 8.98 4.02 -7.70
CA ASP A 81 10.36 4.51 -7.58
C ASP A 81 10.45 5.89 -6.91
N TRP A 82 9.40 6.31 -6.22
CA TRP A 82 9.38 7.62 -5.61
C TRP A 82 10.23 7.66 -4.34
N ASN A 83 11.19 8.60 -4.25
CA ASN A 83 11.97 8.98 -3.07
C ASN A 83 12.14 7.84 -2.04
N LEU A 84 11.41 7.88 -0.91
CA LEU A 84 11.47 6.86 0.15
C LEU A 84 11.26 5.43 -0.37
N ILE A 85 10.41 5.24 -1.38
CA ILE A 85 10.12 3.93 -1.94
C ILE A 85 11.32 3.40 -2.72
N ASN A 86 12.02 4.27 -3.46
CA ASN A 86 13.28 3.93 -4.11
C ASN A 86 14.32 3.50 -3.07
N VAL A 87 14.49 4.27 -1.99
CA VAL A 87 15.44 3.92 -0.92
C VAL A 87 15.10 2.56 -0.29
N LEU A 88 13.83 2.32 0.04
CA LEU A 88 13.40 1.05 0.62
C LEU A 88 13.69 -0.13 -0.32
N ARG A 89 13.28 -0.04 -1.61
CA ARG A 89 13.47 -1.15 -2.55
C ARG A 89 14.92 -1.44 -2.86
N THR A 90 15.75 -0.39 -3.00
CA THR A 90 17.16 -0.54 -3.36
C THR A 90 18.01 -1.00 -2.17
N GLN A 91 17.91 -0.34 -1.02
CA GLN A 91 18.71 -0.69 0.14
C GLN A 91 18.33 -2.06 0.74
N LEU A 92 17.04 -2.44 0.73
CA LEU A 92 16.66 -3.81 1.15
C LEU A 92 17.21 -4.87 0.19
N SER A 93 17.27 -4.57 -1.12
CA SER A 93 17.90 -5.46 -2.09
C SER A 93 19.42 -5.61 -1.84
N GLU A 94 20.13 -4.51 -1.62
CA GLU A 94 21.55 -4.49 -1.26
C GLU A 94 21.84 -5.28 0.02
N GLN A 95 20.86 -5.34 0.93
CA GLN A 95 20.94 -6.09 2.19
C GLN A 95 20.46 -7.53 2.10
N GLY A 96 20.27 -8.06 0.89
CA GLY A 96 20.08 -9.47 0.63
C GLY A 96 18.64 -9.94 0.47
N TYR A 97 17.67 -9.04 0.32
CA TYR A 97 16.29 -9.38 -0.04
C TYR A 97 16.08 -9.35 -1.56
N ALA A 98 15.15 -10.15 -2.07
CA ALA A 98 14.56 -9.86 -3.38
C ALA A 98 13.45 -8.82 -3.17
N THR A 99 13.43 -7.74 -3.97
CA THR A 99 12.42 -6.70 -3.80
C THR A 99 11.51 -6.56 -5.02
N LEU A 100 10.24 -6.25 -4.78
CA LEU A 100 9.23 -5.96 -5.79
C LEU A 100 8.47 -4.70 -5.39
N SER A 101 8.82 -3.56 -5.99
CA SER A 101 8.06 -2.32 -5.76
C SER A 101 6.93 -2.22 -6.76
N VAL A 102 5.69 -2.02 -6.29
CA VAL A 102 4.48 -2.15 -7.11
C VAL A 102 3.72 -0.84 -7.24
N GLN A 103 3.23 -0.55 -8.44
CA GLN A 103 2.32 0.55 -8.68
C GLN A 103 0.96 0.25 -8.06
N MET A 104 0.59 1.04 -7.06
CA MET A 104 -0.76 1.00 -6.47
C MET A 104 -1.73 1.86 -7.29
N PRO A 105 -3.05 1.58 -7.23
CA PRO A 105 -4.02 2.35 -7.98
C PRO A 105 -4.07 3.80 -7.46
N LEU A 106 -4.20 4.73 -8.39
CA LEU A 106 -4.19 6.17 -8.14
C LEU A 106 -5.51 6.80 -8.54
N LEU A 107 -5.87 7.87 -7.86
CA LEU A 107 -6.89 8.83 -8.30
C LEU A 107 -6.26 10.00 -9.06
N ALA A 108 -7.09 10.87 -9.59
CA ALA A 108 -6.68 12.14 -10.18
C ALA A 108 -5.79 12.94 -9.22
N ALA A 109 -4.97 13.84 -9.76
CA ALA A 109 -3.94 14.54 -8.98
C ALA A 109 -4.51 15.43 -7.85
N ASP A 110 -5.72 15.92 -8.02
CA ASP A 110 -6.46 16.78 -7.09
C ASP A 110 -7.37 16.01 -6.14
N ALA A 111 -7.42 14.67 -6.26
CA ALA A 111 -8.27 13.83 -5.41
C ALA A 111 -7.79 13.84 -3.96
N LYS A 112 -8.74 13.94 -3.04
CA LYS A 112 -8.48 13.94 -1.61
C LYS A 112 -8.30 12.51 -1.07
N ALA A 113 -7.64 12.39 0.08
CA ALA A 113 -7.32 11.11 0.71
C ALA A 113 -8.57 10.30 1.12
N ASP A 114 -9.69 10.96 1.38
CA ASP A 114 -10.96 10.34 1.75
C ASP A 114 -11.66 9.63 0.58
N ALA A 115 -11.29 9.93 -0.66
CA ALA A 115 -11.79 9.23 -1.85
C ALA A 115 -11.04 7.90 -2.13
N TYR A 116 -9.82 7.72 -1.61
CA TYR A 116 -8.97 6.55 -1.89
C TYR A 116 -9.53 5.19 -1.45
N PRO A 117 -10.35 5.06 -0.39
CA PRO A 117 -10.94 3.77 -0.02
C PRO A 117 -11.71 3.09 -1.15
N ALA A 118 -12.25 3.82 -2.12
CA ALA A 118 -12.88 3.26 -3.31
C ALA A 118 -11.93 2.41 -4.18
N LEU A 119 -10.61 2.65 -4.10
CA LEU A 119 -9.59 1.90 -4.82
C LEU A 119 -9.05 0.68 -4.05
N PHE A 120 -9.41 0.49 -2.79
CA PHE A 120 -8.85 -0.57 -1.95
C PHE A 120 -9.13 -1.99 -2.46
N PRO A 121 -10.30 -2.30 -3.04
CA PRO A 121 -10.51 -3.61 -3.67
C PRO A 121 -9.49 -3.89 -4.79
N GLN A 122 -9.25 -2.92 -5.69
CA GLN A 122 -8.25 -3.07 -6.75
C GLN A 122 -6.82 -3.11 -6.18
N ALA A 123 -6.53 -2.34 -5.12
CA ALA A 123 -5.25 -2.41 -4.42
C ALA A 123 -5.01 -3.83 -3.87
N SER A 124 -6.05 -4.47 -3.32
CA SER A 124 -5.96 -5.86 -2.85
C SER A 124 -5.66 -6.85 -3.97
N GLU A 125 -6.25 -6.67 -5.15
CA GLU A 125 -5.93 -7.50 -6.32
C GLU A 125 -4.46 -7.32 -6.76
N ARG A 126 -3.93 -6.09 -6.75
CA ARG A 126 -2.52 -5.83 -7.07
C ARG A 126 -1.58 -6.45 -6.05
N LEU A 127 -1.90 -6.36 -4.76
CA LEU A 127 -1.13 -7.01 -3.70
C LEU A 127 -1.12 -8.53 -3.86
N GLN A 128 -2.27 -9.14 -4.15
CA GLN A 128 -2.34 -10.58 -4.40
C GLN A 128 -1.48 -10.98 -5.60
N ALA A 129 -1.57 -10.26 -6.73
CA ALA A 129 -0.74 -10.52 -7.91
C ALA A 129 0.76 -10.39 -7.61
N ALA A 130 1.16 -9.41 -6.78
CA ALA A 130 2.54 -9.24 -6.35
C ALA A 130 3.02 -10.39 -5.45
N ILE A 131 2.19 -10.87 -4.54
CA ILE A 131 2.50 -12.01 -3.68
C ILE A 131 2.65 -13.28 -4.51
N ASP A 132 1.71 -13.53 -5.43
CA ASP A 132 1.75 -14.69 -6.33
C ASP A 132 3.03 -14.67 -7.18
N PHE A 133 3.39 -13.52 -7.76
CA PHE A 133 4.63 -13.34 -8.50
C PHE A 133 5.87 -13.69 -7.65
N MET A 134 5.95 -13.20 -6.41
CA MET A 134 7.10 -13.50 -5.54
C MET A 134 7.15 -14.99 -5.17
N ARG A 135 6.00 -15.63 -4.97
CA ARG A 135 5.90 -17.08 -4.74
C ARG A 135 6.32 -17.87 -5.98
N GLU A 136 5.90 -17.48 -7.18
CA GLU A 136 6.33 -18.08 -8.46
C GLU A 136 7.83 -17.93 -8.69
N LYS A 137 8.45 -16.85 -8.23
CA LYS A 137 9.92 -16.66 -8.22
C LYS A 137 10.65 -17.53 -7.18
N GLY A 138 9.92 -18.36 -6.43
CA GLY A 138 10.49 -19.32 -5.48
C GLY A 138 10.67 -18.78 -4.06
N HIS A 139 10.20 -17.57 -3.75
CA HIS A 139 10.31 -17.04 -2.39
C HIS A 139 9.29 -17.69 -1.47
N ARG A 140 9.76 -18.57 -0.58
CA ARG A 140 8.92 -19.26 0.42
C ARG A 140 8.37 -18.33 1.49
N LYS A 141 9.06 -17.23 1.75
CA LYS A 141 8.66 -16.15 2.66
C LYS A 141 8.42 -14.88 1.87
N VAL A 142 7.28 -14.23 2.10
CA VAL A 142 6.91 -12.97 1.48
C VAL A 142 6.53 -11.97 2.55
N ALA A 143 7.20 -10.82 2.56
CA ALA A 143 6.89 -9.72 3.45
C ALA A 143 6.43 -8.49 2.66
N ILE A 144 5.71 -7.59 3.33
CA ILE A 144 5.31 -6.30 2.77
C ILE A 144 5.93 -5.17 3.60
N VAL A 145 6.48 -4.16 2.92
CA VAL A 145 6.85 -2.87 3.50
C VAL A 145 5.99 -1.81 2.81
N SER A 146 5.17 -1.09 3.55
CA SER A 146 4.21 -0.16 2.97
C SER A 146 4.22 1.19 3.67
N HIS A 147 4.07 2.27 2.90
CA HIS A 147 4.11 3.63 3.42
C HIS A 147 2.75 4.33 3.29
N SER A 148 2.33 5.05 4.35
CA SER A 148 1.22 5.99 4.33
C SER A 148 -0.12 5.38 3.86
N MET A 149 -0.67 5.86 2.74
CA MET A 149 -1.88 5.30 2.11
C MET A 149 -1.67 3.85 1.67
N GLY A 150 -0.46 3.48 1.25
CA GLY A 150 -0.11 2.09 0.94
C GLY A 150 -0.29 1.17 2.14
N ALA A 151 0.01 1.64 3.35
CA ALA A 151 -0.24 0.88 4.57
C ALA A 151 -1.74 0.69 4.86
N ARG A 152 -2.60 1.67 4.51
CA ARG A 152 -4.06 1.50 4.56
C ARG A 152 -4.55 0.45 3.56
N MET A 153 -3.98 0.45 2.34
CA MET A 153 -4.31 -0.55 1.31
C MET A 153 -3.90 -1.96 1.75
N VAL A 154 -2.72 -2.12 2.36
CA VAL A 154 -2.28 -3.40 2.93
C VAL A 154 -3.17 -3.83 4.08
N ASN A 155 -3.53 -2.93 5.00
CA ASN A 155 -4.47 -3.24 6.07
C ASN A 155 -5.81 -3.75 5.51
N HIS A 156 -6.37 -3.07 4.51
CA HIS A 156 -7.59 -3.52 3.85
C HIS A 156 -7.43 -4.93 3.23
N TYR A 157 -6.33 -5.19 2.53
CA TYR A 157 -6.03 -6.51 1.98
C TYR A 157 -6.04 -7.60 3.06
N LEU A 158 -5.38 -7.35 4.20
CA LEU A 158 -5.29 -8.32 5.29
C LEU A 158 -6.66 -8.66 5.89
N VAL A 159 -7.51 -7.66 6.12
CA VAL A 159 -8.86 -7.87 6.69
C VAL A 159 -9.87 -8.42 5.67
N SER A 160 -9.60 -8.27 4.38
CA SER A 160 -10.46 -8.79 3.30
C SER A 160 -10.13 -10.23 2.88
N GLY A 161 -9.40 -10.97 3.70
CA GLY A 161 -9.05 -12.38 3.46
C GLY A 161 -7.60 -12.64 3.04
N GLY A 162 -6.78 -11.61 2.82
CA GLY A 162 -5.36 -11.73 2.46
C GLY A 162 -4.41 -12.10 3.59
N ALA A 163 -4.91 -12.24 4.83
CA ALA A 163 -4.08 -12.40 6.03
C ALA A 163 -3.16 -13.63 6.04
N GLY A 164 -3.44 -14.66 5.23
CA GLY A 164 -2.60 -15.85 5.09
C GLY A 164 -1.53 -15.76 4.01
N GLY A 165 -1.52 -14.68 3.21
CA GLY A 165 -0.63 -14.55 2.05
C GLY A 165 0.77 -14.03 2.35
N ILE A 166 1.00 -13.44 3.53
CA ILE A 166 2.27 -12.82 3.90
C ILE A 166 2.82 -13.36 5.23
N ASP A 167 4.13 -13.25 5.38
CA ASP A 167 4.86 -13.72 6.57
C ASP A 167 5.27 -12.58 7.51
N ALA A 168 5.28 -11.32 7.04
CA ALA A 168 5.56 -10.13 7.86
C ALA A 168 5.03 -8.86 7.17
N TRP A 169 4.71 -7.84 7.98
CA TRP A 169 4.30 -6.53 7.49
C TRP A 169 4.99 -5.40 8.26
N ALA A 170 5.78 -4.57 7.57
CA ALA A 170 6.25 -3.30 8.09
C ALA A 170 5.34 -2.16 7.59
N SER A 171 4.58 -1.60 8.52
CA SER A 171 3.64 -0.50 8.31
C SER A 171 4.31 0.81 8.66
N VAL A 172 4.70 1.60 7.65
CA VAL A 172 5.43 2.86 7.82
C VAL A 172 4.46 4.02 7.73
N GLY A 173 4.27 4.76 8.82
CA GLY A 173 3.46 5.97 8.88
C GLY A 173 2.03 5.80 8.38
N ILE A 174 1.29 4.78 8.84
CA ILE A 174 -0.07 4.50 8.35
C ILE A 174 -0.99 5.73 8.47
N SER A 175 -1.43 6.26 7.34
CA SER A 175 -2.11 7.56 7.25
C SER A 175 -3.55 7.59 7.80
N SER A 176 -4.15 6.44 8.14
CA SER A 176 -5.41 6.38 8.89
C SER A 176 -5.24 6.63 10.38
N GLY A 177 -4.01 6.51 10.88
CA GLY A 177 -3.71 6.55 12.32
C GLY A 177 -4.10 5.31 13.10
N VAL A 178 -4.89 4.38 12.54
CA VAL A 178 -5.36 3.17 13.21
C VAL A 178 -5.31 1.95 12.29
N TYR A 179 -5.28 0.76 12.87
CA TYR A 179 -5.48 -0.51 12.16
C TYR A 179 -6.95 -0.93 12.23
N LEU A 180 -7.47 -1.43 11.11
CA LEU A 180 -8.79 -2.07 11.04
C LEU A 180 -8.64 -3.54 11.43
N GLN A 181 -9.52 -4.05 12.27
CA GLN A 181 -9.61 -5.47 12.66
C GLN A 181 -8.24 -6.14 12.95
N PRO A 182 -7.40 -5.54 13.83
CA PRO A 182 -6.05 -6.06 14.08
C PRO A 182 -6.04 -7.47 14.68
N GLU A 183 -7.14 -7.90 15.28
CA GLU A 183 -7.35 -9.26 15.80
C GLU A 183 -7.32 -10.34 14.71
N THR A 184 -7.48 -9.94 13.43
CA THR A 184 -7.40 -10.86 12.28
C THR A 184 -5.98 -11.06 11.76
N PHE A 185 -5.02 -10.26 12.21
CA PHE A 185 -3.64 -10.33 11.74
C PHE A 185 -2.97 -11.63 12.16
N LYS A 186 -2.41 -12.33 11.17
CA LYS A 186 -1.68 -13.60 11.39
C LYS A 186 -0.16 -13.42 11.32
N ALA A 187 0.28 -12.47 10.52
CA ALA A 187 1.70 -12.13 10.37
C ALA A 187 2.12 -11.07 11.42
N PRO A 188 3.37 -11.11 11.91
CA PRO A 188 3.91 -10.06 12.75
C PRO A 188 3.89 -8.71 12.01
N VAL A 189 3.65 -7.63 12.76
CA VAL A 189 3.56 -6.25 12.28
C VAL A 189 4.60 -5.39 12.97
N LEU A 190 5.41 -4.68 12.21
CA LEU A 190 6.18 -3.53 12.68
C LEU A 190 5.37 -2.27 12.38
N ASP A 191 4.89 -1.56 13.41
CA ASP A 191 4.36 -0.20 13.28
C ASP A 191 5.50 0.78 13.48
N ILE A 192 5.95 1.45 12.41
CA ILE A 192 7.06 2.41 12.47
C ILE A 192 6.64 3.75 11.91
N TYR A 193 6.98 4.83 12.60
CA TYR A 193 6.61 6.19 12.21
C TYR A 193 7.68 7.20 12.64
N GLY A 194 7.67 8.38 12.05
CA GLY A 194 8.56 9.48 12.41
C GLY A 194 8.08 10.18 13.69
N GLU A 195 9.02 10.64 14.52
CA GLU A 195 8.69 11.43 15.72
C GLU A 195 7.94 12.72 15.37
N LYS A 196 8.14 13.26 14.15
CA LYS A 196 7.47 14.44 13.60
C LYS A 196 6.46 14.08 12.49
N ASP A 197 5.89 12.87 12.53
CA ASP A 197 4.88 12.41 11.59
C ASP A 197 3.59 13.24 11.68
N PHE A 198 2.64 12.99 10.79
CA PHE A 198 1.36 13.69 10.79
C PHE A 198 0.62 13.54 12.13
N PRO A 199 -0.13 14.57 12.57
CA PRO A 199 -0.85 14.53 13.84
C PRO A 199 -1.71 13.28 14.03
N VAL A 200 -2.40 12.81 12.99
CA VAL A 200 -3.24 11.60 13.05
C VAL A 200 -2.42 10.35 13.34
N VAL A 201 -1.18 10.27 12.87
CA VAL A 201 -0.28 9.15 13.13
C VAL A 201 0.22 9.18 14.58
N LEU A 202 0.64 10.36 15.05
CA LEU A 202 1.18 10.55 16.39
C LEU A 202 0.13 10.35 17.50
N GLN A 203 -1.05 10.97 17.33
CA GLN A 203 -2.13 10.91 18.33
C GLN A 203 -2.66 9.50 18.56
N ASN A 204 -2.57 8.63 17.57
CA ASN A 204 -3.07 7.26 17.65
C ASN A 204 -1.97 6.20 17.85
N ALA A 205 -0.73 6.60 18.12
CA ALA A 205 0.39 5.66 18.28
C ALA A 205 0.14 4.62 19.36
N ALA A 206 -0.32 5.03 20.54
CA ALA A 206 -0.64 4.11 21.63
C ALA A 206 -1.75 3.11 21.25
N THR A 207 -2.79 3.57 20.58
CA THR A 207 -3.88 2.71 20.06
C THR A 207 -3.35 1.64 19.11
N ARG A 208 -2.43 2.01 18.20
CA ARG A 208 -1.83 1.04 17.28
C ARG A 208 -0.91 0.04 17.99
N ALA A 209 -0.12 0.50 18.96
CA ALA A 209 0.70 -0.40 19.78
C ALA A 209 -0.15 -1.45 20.49
N ASP A 210 -1.25 -1.01 21.12
CA ASP A 210 -2.20 -1.89 21.79
C ASP A 210 -2.87 -2.87 20.82
N ALA A 211 -3.19 -2.42 19.62
CA ALA A 211 -3.84 -3.23 18.60
C ALA A 211 -2.98 -4.45 18.18
N ILE A 212 -1.66 -4.28 18.06
CA ILE A 212 -0.75 -5.33 17.58
C ILE A 212 -0.03 -6.11 18.70
N LYS A 213 -0.14 -5.70 19.96
CA LYS A 213 0.61 -6.32 21.06
C LYS A 213 0.37 -7.82 21.26
N ARG A 214 -0.79 -8.32 20.83
CA ARG A 214 -1.14 -9.75 20.90
C ARG A 214 -0.66 -10.55 19.70
N VAL A 215 -0.22 -9.90 18.62
CA VAL A 215 0.31 -10.56 17.44
C VAL A 215 1.80 -10.85 17.67
N ARG A 216 2.13 -12.12 17.85
CA ARG A 216 3.50 -12.57 18.20
C ARG A 216 4.53 -12.03 17.18
N GLY A 217 5.60 -11.43 17.69
CA GLY A 217 6.67 -10.88 16.87
C GLY A 217 6.42 -9.46 16.37
N SER A 218 5.25 -8.88 16.72
CA SER A 218 4.94 -7.48 16.40
C SER A 218 5.59 -6.52 17.39
N GLY A 219 5.74 -5.28 16.96
CA GLY A 219 6.26 -4.19 17.78
C GLY A 219 6.00 -2.83 17.15
N GLN A 220 6.18 -1.79 17.97
CA GLN A 220 6.05 -0.41 17.53
C GLN A 220 7.37 0.34 17.76
N MET A 221 7.65 1.32 16.91
CA MET A 221 8.86 2.15 17.01
C MET A 221 8.62 3.53 16.40
N SER A 222 9.13 4.58 17.05
CA SER A 222 9.29 5.90 16.45
C SER A 222 10.75 6.14 16.07
N VAL A 223 10.98 6.82 14.96
CA VAL A 223 12.32 7.25 14.51
C VAL A 223 12.52 8.70 14.91
N ALA A 224 13.54 8.95 15.74
CA ALA A 224 13.80 10.27 16.29
C ALA A 224 14.06 11.30 15.19
N GLY A 225 13.43 12.47 15.30
CA GLY A 225 13.57 13.60 14.38
C GLY A 225 12.97 13.39 12.98
N ALA A 226 12.55 12.17 12.60
CA ALA A 226 12.01 11.88 11.27
C ALA A 226 10.62 12.48 11.08
N ASP A 227 10.35 12.98 9.87
CA ASP A 227 9.03 13.39 9.41
C ASP A 227 8.25 12.19 8.81
N HIS A 228 7.06 12.45 8.23
CA HIS A 228 6.24 11.44 7.57
C HIS A 228 6.95 10.74 6.41
N TYR A 229 7.86 11.42 5.74
CA TYR A 229 8.58 10.94 4.56
C TYR A 229 9.99 10.42 4.87
N PHE A 230 10.39 10.49 6.14
CA PHE A 230 11.71 10.09 6.63
C PHE A 230 12.86 10.81 5.95
N ASN A 231 12.66 12.06 5.52
CA ASN A 231 13.69 12.86 4.87
C ASN A 231 14.94 12.98 5.76
N GLY A 232 16.09 12.47 5.27
CA GLY A 232 17.35 12.42 6.02
C GLY A 232 17.42 11.34 7.12
N SER A 233 16.39 10.49 7.25
CA SER A 233 16.30 9.38 8.21
C SER A 233 16.03 8.04 7.53
N GLU A 234 16.14 7.98 6.20
CA GLU A 234 15.81 6.81 5.39
C GLU A 234 16.65 5.59 5.75
N THR A 235 17.96 5.79 5.95
CA THR A 235 18.89 4.72 6.34
C THR A 235 18.54 4.14 7.70
N GLU A 236 18.09 4.95 8.63
CA GLU A 236 17.64 4.48 9.94
C GLU A 236 16.35 3.69 9.83
N LEU A 237 15.38 4.16 9.05
CA LEU A 237 14.16 3.42 8.73
C LEU A 237 14.51 2.04 8.16
N VAL A 238 15.34 1.98 7.12
CA VAL A 238 15.75 0.72 6.47
C VAL A 238 16.40 -0.23 7.48
N ARG A 239 17.26 0.26 8.36
CA ARG A 239 17.91 -0.53 9.42
C ARG A 239 16.89 -1.18 10.35
N HIS A 240 15.84 -0.45 10.75
CA HIS A 240 14.78 -0.97 11.61
C HIS A 240 13.90 -1.97 10.88
N VAL A 241 13.48 -1.65 9.67
CA VAL A 241 12.70 -2.56 8.80
C VAL A 241 13.47 -3.86 8.58
N LYS A 242 14.76 -3.77 8.21
CA LYS A 242 15.60 -4.96 8.03
C LYS A 242 15.66 -5.83 9.27
N ARG A 243 15.93 -5.25 10.44
CA ARG A 243 15.99 -5.99 11.71
C ARG A 243 14.69 -6.74 11.98
N PHE A 244 13.56 -6.09 11.74
CA PHE A 244 12.25 -6.72 11.87
C PHE A 244 12.08 -7.88 10.88
N LEU A 245 12.37 -7.66 9.60
CA LEU A 245 12.26 -8.68 8.56
C LEU A 245 13.18 -9.87 8.83
N ASP A 246 14.43 -9.64 9.26
CA ASP A 246 15.38 -10.71 9.63
C ASP A 246 14.84 -11.62 10.72
N ASN A 247 14.06 -11.09 11.64
CA ASN A 247 13.46 -11.87 12.72
C ASN A 247 12.17 -12.57 12.29
N ALA A 248 11.34 -11.91 11.51
CA ALA A 248 10.01 -12.38 11.12
C ALA A 248 10.03 -13.42 9.98
N THR A 249 11.10 -13.46 9.17
CA THR A 249 11.23 -14.35 7.99
C THR A 249 12.26 -15.48 8.17
N ARG A 250 12.66 -15.75 9.40
CA ARG A 250 13.54 -16.90 9.74
C ARG A 250 12.93 -18.24 9.42
#